data_2d96e090d8cd56167e42386780714aef
#
_entry.id   2d96e090d8cd56167e42386780714aef
#
_cell.length_a   1.000
_cell.length_b   1.000
_cell.length_c   1.000
_cell.angle_alpha   90.00
_cell.angle_beta   90.00
_cell.angle_gamma   90.00
#
_symmetry.space_group_name_H-M   'P 1'
#
loop_
_entity.id
_entity.type
_entity.pdbx_description
1 polymer ?
#
loop_
_entity_poly.entity_id
_entity_poly.type
_entity_poly.pdbx_seq_one_letter_code
_entity_poly.pdbx_strand_id
1 'polypeptide(L)'
;DVYKRQALGVWHCFGCGLGGDVFGYVEHQENIDFREAVELLADKYHIELHYENSGGRTEHSGSKRARLIEANEEAQRFFMSQIMSKEALAARKLLGGRNFSRADCERFGCGYAPQGWDNLVRYLASKGFTQQEMLDAGLARQGQRGVYDYFRGRATWPIRDSTGRTLGFGARKLYDDDQIAAKYINTPDTQLYRKTQVLYGIDLAKSSIVKKRQVVIVEGYTDVMAMHLAGIDTAVATCGTAFGAEHAKIVRRLVADDSLGAVQLVGPLNVPGQALSSVSYTHLRAHETL
;
A
#
# COMPACT_ATOMS: atom_id res chain seq x y z
N ASP A 1 23.23 -8.73 -13.83
CA ASP A 1 24.22 -7.75 -13.34
C ASP A 1 23.94 -6.38 -13.90
N VAL A 2 23.68 -5.39 -13.03
CA VAL A 2 23.48 -4.00 -13.42
C VAL A 2 24.80 -3.25 -13.27
N TYR A 3 25.34 -2.76 -14.37
CA TYR A 3 26.55 -1.92 -14.37
C TYR A 3 26.17 -0.45 -14.30
N LYS A 4 26.69 0.27 -13.31
CA LYS A 4 26.43 1.71 -13.11
C LYS A 4 27.69 2.51 -13.39
N ARG A 5 27.68 3.37 -14.41
CA ARG A 5 28.72 4.39 -14.64
C ARG A 5 28.31 5.68 -13.94
N GLN A 6 28.64 5.81 -12.67
CA GLN A 6 28.24 6.95 -11.84
C GLN A 6 28.67 8.31 -12.44
N ALA A 7 29.87 8.38 -13.02
CA ALA A 7 30.37 9.60 -13.64
C ALA A 7 29.56 10.08 -14.87
N LEU A 8 28.82 9.19 -15.51
CA LEU A 8 27.97 9.51 -16.68
C LEU A 8 26.48 9.49 -16.36
N GLY A 9 26.10 9.14 -15.11
CA GLY A 9 24.70 9.04 -14.72
C GLY A 9 23.89 7.97 -15.46
N VAL A 10 24.56 6.94 -16.02
CA VAL A 10 23.92 5.89 -16.81
C VAL A 10 24.07 4.52 -16.18
N TRP A 11 23.14 3.64 -16.49
CA TRP A 11 23.11 2.24 -16.06
C TRP A 11 22.85 1.30 -17.25
N HIS A 12 23.24 0.06 -17.14
CA HIS A 12 22.93 -1.00 -18.10
C HIS A 12 22.79 -2.34 -17.39
N CYS A 13 21.77 -3.11 -17.74
CA CYS A 13 21.56 -4.48 -17.25
C CYS A 13 21.97 -5.49 -18.32
N PHE A 14 23.03 -6.23 -18.08
CA PHE A 14 23.53 -7.25 -19.03
C PHE A 14 22.62 -8.49 -19.09
N GLY A 15 21.72 -8.68 -18.12
CA GLY A 15 20.80 -9.83 -18.11
C GLY A 15 19.57 -9.63 -19.00
N CYS A 16 18.97 -8.43 -19.00
CA CYS A 16 17.77 -8.12 -19.79
C CYS A 16 18.02 -7.13 -20.94
N GLY A 17 19.25 -6.60 -21.09
CA GLY A 17 19.61 -5.63 -22.12
C GLY A 17 19.07 -4.21 -21.90
N LEU A 18 18.37 -3.96 -20.81
CA LEU A 18 17.84 -2.63 -20.47
C LEU A 18 18.95 -1.72 -19.97
N GLY A 19 18.84 -0.45 -20.32
CA GLY A 19 19.77 0.58 -19.86
C GLY A 19 19.21 1.98 -20.10
N GLY A 20 19.83 2.98 -19.52
CA GLY A 20 19.39 4.36 -19.65
C GLY A 20 20.03 5.28 -18.63
N ASP A 21 19.42 6.43 -18.42
CA ASP A 21 19.77 7.41 -17.39
C ASP A 21 18.99 7.14 -16.07
N VAL A 22 19.05 8.08 -15.15
CA VAL A 22 18.34 7.99 -13.87
C VAL A 22 16.82 7.96 -14.06
N PHE A 23 16.29 8.66 -15.06
CA PHE A 23 14.86 8.69 -15.32
C PHE A 23 14.39 7.34 -15.86
N GLY A 24 15.04 6.82 -16.90
CA GLY A 24 14.75 5.48 -17.43
C GLY A 24 14.90 4.37 -16.38
N TYR A 25 15.81 4.52 -15.42
CA TYR A 25 15.89 3.61 -14.28
C TYR A 25 14.64 3.65 -13.41
N VAL A 26 14.14 4.85 -13.10
CA VAL A 26 12.95 5.05 -12.27
C VAL A 26 11.69 4.60 -13.01
N GLU A 27 11.56 4.91 -14.31
CA GLU A 27 10.45 4.42 -15.14
C GLU A 27 10.32 2.89 -15.05
N HIS A 28 11.43 2.17 -15.21
CA HIS A 28 11.42 0.71 -15.13
C HIS A 28 11.21 0.16 -13.71
N GLN A 29 11.76 0.82 -12.70
CA GLN A 29 11.65 0.35 -11.31
C GLN A 29 10.25 0.56 -10.72
N GLU A 30 9.65 1.71 -11.03
CA GLU A 30 8.34 2.08 -10.47
C GLU A 30 7.20 1.77 -11.46
N ASN A 31 7.52 1.33 -12.68
CA ASN A 31 6.57 1.09 -13.78
C ASN A 31 5.69 2.32 -14.06
N ILE A 32 6.33 3.45 -14.25
CA ILE A 32 5.75 4.76 -14.51
C ILE A 32 6.33 5.34 -15.80
N ASP A 33 5.69 6.38 -16.36
CA ASP A 33 6.22 7.06 -17.55
C ASP A 33 7.35 8.05 -17.19
N PHE A 34 8.03 8.58 -18.22
CA PHE A 34 9.15 9.52 -18.06
C PHE A 34 8.77 10.76 -17.24
N ARG A 35 7.59 11.31 -17.47
CA ARG A 35 7.12 12.50 -16.76
C ARG A 35 6.88 12.20 -15.28
N GLU A 36 6.22 11.09 -15.00
CA GLU A 36 6.00 10.61 -13.62
C GLU A 36 7.33 10.33 -12.92
N ALA A 37 8.34 9.80 -13.64
CA ALA A 37 9.68 9.57 -13.10
C ALA A 37 10.38 10.88 -12.76
N VAL A 38 10.26 11.91 -13.62
CA VAL A 38 10.80 13.26 -13.36
C VAL A 38 10.13 13.87 -12.12
N GLU A 39 8.80 13.83 -12.05
CA GLU A 39 8.03 14.37 -10.92
C GLU A 39 8.37 13.67 -9.61
N LEU A 40 8.50 12.33 -9.63
CA LEU A 40 8.87 11.54 -8.46
C LEU A 40 10.28 11.88 -7.96
N LEU A 41 11.22 12.06 -8.88
CA LEU A 41 12.59 12.45 -8.52
C LEU A 41 12.65 13.90 -8.00
N ALA A 42 11.89 14.80 -8.63
CA ALA A 42 11.81 16.19 -8.20
C ALA A 42 11.24 16.31 -6.78
N ASP A 43 10.16 15.61 -6.49
CA ASP A 43 9.58 15.54 -5.13
C ASP A 43 10.57 14.98 -4.12
N LYS A 44 11.22 13.85 -4.46
CA LYS A 44 12.20 13.21 -3.59
C LYS A 44 13.40 14.07 -3.23
N TYR A 45 13.85 14.91 -4.18
CA TYR A 45 15.02 15.78 -4.01
C TYR A 45 14.65 17.23 -3.78
N HIS A 46 13.35 17.55 -3.59
CA HIS A 46 12.82 18.88 -3.35
C HIS A 46 13.21 19.90 -4.45
N ILE A 47 13.16 19.44 -5.70
CA ILE A 47 13.44 20.27 -6.88
C ILE A 47 12.11 20.82 -7.40
N GLU A 48 11.99 22.13 -7.50
CA GLU A 48 10.82 22.77 -8.08
C GLU A 48 10.83 22.60 -9.62
N LEU A 49 9.76 22.01 -10.16
CA LEU A 49 9.60 21.82 -11.61
C LEU A 49 8.91 23.02 -12.24
N HIS A 50 9.57 23.60 -13.25
CA HIS A 50 8.97 24.63 -14.09
C HIS A 50 8.48 24.01 -15.40
N TYR A 51 7.17 24.09 -15.65
CA TYR A 51 6.56 23.54 -16.86
C TYR A 51 6.48 24.60 -17.94
N GLU A 52 7.16 24.41 -19.08
CA GLU A 52 6.95 25.24 -20.26
C GLU A 52 5.65 24.83 -20.97
N ASN A 53 4.72 25.78 -21.15
CA ASN A 53 3.45 25.57 -21.85
C ASN A 53 3.70 25.42 -23.35
N SER A 54 4.08 24.23 -23.82
CA SER A 54 3.96 23.87 -25.24
C SER A 54 2.53 23.40 -25.49
N GLY A 55 1.74 24.22 -26.15
CA GLY A 55 0.31 24.05 -26.37
C GLY A 55 -0.10 22.70 -26.91
N GLY A 56 -0.79 21.96 -26.08
CA GLY A 56 -1.41 20.67 -26.38
C GLY A 56 -2.03 20.12 -25.11
N ARG A 57 -3.35 20.12 -25.06
CA ARG A 57 -4.19 19.60 -23.96
C ARG A 57 -3.87 18.13 -23.65
N THR A 58 -2.89 17.88 -22.81
CA THR A 58 -2.76 16.65 -22.04
C THR A 58 -2.66 17.07 -20.58
N GLU A 59 -3.82 17.10 -19.93
CA GLU A 59 -3.92 17.36 -18.50
C GLU A 59 -3.09 16.33 -17.73
N HIS A 60 -1.98 16.80 -17.15
CA HIS A 60 -1.42 16.43 -15.85
C HIS A 60 -1.60 14.98 -15.32
N SER A 61 -1.03 13.96 -15.96
CA SER A 61 -1.07 12.63 -15.36
C SER A 61 -0.26 12.56 -14.05
N GLY A 62 0.91 13.18 -13.99
CA GLY A 62 1.72 13.22 -12.79
C GLY A 62 1.14 14.12 -11.70
N SER A 63 0.61 15.29 -12.07
CA SER A 63 -0.18 16.13 -11.17
C SER A 63 -1.41 15.38 -10.66
N LYS A 64 -2.10 14.61 -11.51
CA LYS A 64 -3.24 13.78 -11.12
C LYS A 64 -2.83 12.68 -10.14
N ARG A 65 -1.75 11.93 -10.39
CA ARG A 65 -1.25 10.89 -9.49
C ARG A 65 -0.90 11.46 -8.12
N ALA A 66 -0.16 12.57 -8.08
CA ALA A 66 0.21 13.25 -6.84
C ALA A 66 -1.04 13.69 -6.04
N ARG A 67 -2.05 14.25 -6.73
CA ARG A 67 -3.33 14.63 -6.10
C ARG A 67 -4.08 13.46 -5.53
N LEU A 68 -4.10 12.30 -6.20
CA LEU A 68 -4.74 11.09 -5.68
C LEU A 68 -4.00 10.54 -4.45
N ILE A 69 -2.67 10.59 -4.43
CA ILE A 69 -1.85 10.22 -3.26
C ILE A 69 -2.19 11.16 -2.09
N GLU A 70 -2.20 12.47 -2.32
CA GLU A 70 -2.56 13.47 -1.33
C GLU A 70 -3.96 13.23 -0.76
N ALA A 71 -4.95 12.90 -1.61
CA ALA A 71 -6.30 12.55 -1.18
C ALA A 71 -6.31 11.31 -0.27
N ASN A 72 -5.53 10.27 -0.59
CA ASN A 72 -5.40 9.09 0.25
C ASN A 72 -4.71 9.39 1.58
N GLU A 73 -3.68 10.23 1.60
CA GLU A 73 -3.02 10.65 2.84
C GLU A 73 -3.92 11.48 3.74
N GLU A 74 -4.73 12.40 3.16
CA GLU A 74 -5.75 13.12 3.92
C GLU A 74 -6.83 12.18 4.45
N ALA A 75 -7.27 11.21 3.67
CA ALA A 75 -8.20 10.18 4.12
C ALA A 75 -7.62 9.35 5.27
N GLN A 76 -6.33 9.01 5.22
CA GLN A 76 -5.65 8.33 6.32
C GLN A 76 -5.65 9.19 7.59
N ARG A 77 -5.28 10.48 7.49
CA ARG A 77 -5.33 11.42 8.63
C ARG A 77 -6.75 11.50 9.23
N PHE A 78 -7.75 11.58 8.36
CA PHE A 78 -9.15 11.57 8.80
C PHE A 78 -9.50 10.30 9.54
N PHE A 79 -9.29 9.11 8.98
CA PHE A 79 -9.63 7.84 9.63
C PHE A 79 -8.88 7.64 10.95
N MET A 80 -7.60 8.00 11.02
CA MET A 80 -6.83 7.97 12.26
C MET A 80 -7.41 8.91 13.34
N SER A 81 -7.87 10.11 12.94
CA SER A 81 -8.51 11.05 13.87
C SER A 81 -9.82 10.51 14.44
N GLN A 82 -10.55 9.71 13.66
CA GLN A 82 -11.84 9.13 14.05
C GLN A 82 -11.73 7.94 15.01
N ILE A 83 -10.56 7.30 15.14
CA ILE A 83 -10.40 6.10 15.99
C ILE A 83 -10.71 6.37 17.47
N MET A 84 -10.56 7.60 17.93
CA MET A 84 -10.87 8.02 19.32
C MET A 84 -12.29 8.53 19.50
N SER A 85 -13.10 8.63 18.44
CA SER A 85 -14.50 9.03 18.51
C SER A 85 -15.33 8.04 19.35
N LYS A 86 -16.48 8.50 19.85
CA LYS A 86 -17.42 7.62 20.58
C LYS A 86 -17.90 6.46 19.70
N GLU A 87 -18.15 6.72 18.43
CA GLU A 87 -18.62 5.77 17.43
C GLU A 87 -17.59 4.65 17.17
N ALA A 88 -16.29 4.94 17.25
CA ALA A 88 -15.22 3.96 17.01
C ALA A 88 -15.00 2.94 18.15
N LEU A 89 -15.89 2.86 19.15
CA LEU A 89 -15.72 1.92 20.27
C LEU A 89 -15.57 0.47 19.81
N ALA A 90 -16.34 0.05 18.79
CA ALA A 90 -16.24 -1.30 18.22
C ALA A 90 -14.87 -1.57 17.57
N ALA A 91 -14.30 -0.57 16.87
CA ALA A 91 -12.96 -0.65 16.30
C ALA A 91 -11.89 -0.78 17.41
N ARG A 92 -11.98 0.03 18.47
CA ARG A 92 -11.04 -0.08 19.59
C ARG A 92 -11.14 -1.40 20.35
N LYS A 93 -12.36 -1.91 20.54
CA LYS A 93 -12.57 -3.25 21.15
C LYS A 93 -11.97 -4.35 20.28
N LEU A 94 -12.13 -4.26 18.96
CA LEU A 94 -11.53 -5.21 18.01
C LEU A 94 -10.00 -5.24 18.10
N LEU A 95 -9.38 -4.06 18.10
CA LEU A 95 -7.91 -3.92 18.15
C LEU A 95 -7.37 -4.28 19.53
N GLY A 96 -7.97 -3.77 20.59
CA GLY A 96 -7.59 -4.09 21.97
C GLY A 96 -7.79 -5.56 22.34
N GLY A 97 -8.85 -6.21 21.83
CA GLY A 97 -9.07 -7.66 22.01
C GLY A 97 -8.01 -8.54 21.30
N ARG A 98 -7.17 -7.93 20.46
CA ARG A 98 -5.99 -8.56 19.85
C ARG A 98 -4.67 -8.09 20.48
N ASN A 99 -4.74 -7.43 21.64
CA ASN A 99 -3.62 -6.89 22.40
C ASN A 99 -2.83 -5.78 21.66
N PHE A 100 -3.44 -5.08 20.69
CA PHE A 100 -2.83 -3.92 20.09
C PHE A 100 -3.07 -2.68 20.95
N SER A 101 -1.98 -2.06 21.39
CA SER A 101 -2.01 -0.80 22.12
C SER A 101 -2.38 0.37 21.20
N ARG A 102 -2.64 1.53 21.80
CA ARG A 102 -2.83 2.76 21.03
C ARG A 102 -1.59 3.11 20.20
N ALA A 103 -0.40 2.98 20.77
CA ALA A 103 0.85 3.26 20.07
C ALA A 103 1.05 2.31 18.88
N ASP A 104 0.68 1.03 19.02
CA ASP A 104 0.70 0.08 17.89
C ASP A 104 -0.26 0.52 16.79
N CYS A 105 -1.48 0.91 17.15
CA CYS A 105 -2.46 1.40 16.18
C CYS A 105 -1.98 2.66 15.45
N GLU A 106 -1.34 3.59 16.14
CA GLU A 106 -0.73 4.79 15.56
C GLU A 106 0.42 4.42 14.61
N ARG A 107 1.32 3.52 15.02
CA ARG A 107 2.44 3.02 14.20
C ARG A 107 1.98 2.42 12.87
N PHE A 108 0.92 1.62 12.90
CA PHE A 108 0.38 0.96 11.70
C PHE A 108 -0.67 1.82 10.97
N GLY A 109 -1.00 3.01 11.47
CA GLY A 109 -1.96 3.91 10.85
C GLY A 109 -3.41 3.43 10.94
N CYS A 110 -3.74 2.61 11.95
CA CYS A 110 -5.11 2.12 12.16
C CYS A 110 -6.09 3.27 12.34
N GLY A 111 -7.24 3.18 11.68
CA GLY A 111 -8.26 4.21 11.72
C GLY A 111 -9.67 3.63 11.81
N TYR A 112 -10.63 4.54 11.80
CA TYR A 112 -12.05 4.23 11.76
C TYR A 112 -12.76 5.05 10.70
N ALA A 113 -13.49 4.40 9.82
CA ALA A 113 -14.40 5.04 8.88
C ALA A 113 -15.80 5.15 9.51
N PRO A 114 -16.33 6.35 9.77
CA PRO A 114 -17.64 6.56 10.39
C PRO A 114 -18.79 5.91 9.60
N GLN A 115 -19.91 5.61 10.28
CA GLN A 115 -21.07 4.97 9.64
C GLN A 115 -21.83 5.87 8.67
N GLY A 116 -21.72 7.20 8.80
CA GLY A 116 -22.39 8.17 7.93
C GLY A 116 -22.03 7.98 6.45
N TRP A 117 -22.88 8.55 5.60
CA TRP A 117 -22.78 8.35 4.14
C TRP A 117 -21.71 9.19 3.46
N ASP A 118 -21.35 10.34 4.00
CA ASP A 118 -20.55 11.38 3.33
C ASP A 118 -19.54 12.09 4.26
N ASN A 119 -19.14 11.44 5.36
CA ASN A 119 -18.22 12.04 6.34
C ASN A 119 -16.85 12.33 5.73
N LEU A 120 -16.26 11.36 5.04
CA LEU A 120 -14.99 11.52 4.36
C LEU A 120 -15.12 12.44 3.15
N VAL A 121 -16.18 12.28 2.34
CA VAL A 121 -16.44 13.14 1.17
C VAL A 121 -16.51 14.60 1.58
N ARG A 122 -17.26 14.95 2.64
CA ARG A 122 -17.33 16.33 3.15
C ARG A 122 -15.98 16.83 3.69
N TYR A 123 -15.28 15.96 4.41
CA TYR A 123 -13.95 16.30 4.90
C TYR A 123 -12.99 16.63 3.74
N LEU A 124 -12.88 15.74 2.75
CA LEU A 124 -11.99 15.94 1.61
C LEU A 124 -12.41 17.14 0.75
N ALA A 125 -13.72 17.38 0.58
CA ALA A 125 -14.22 18.60 -0.08
C ALA A 125 -13.77 19.88 0.64
N SER A 126 -13.78 19.88 1.99
CA SER A 126 -13.27 21.01 2.79
C SER A 126 -11.76 21.23 2.65
N LYS A 127 -11.02 20.22 2.18
CA LYS A 127 -9.58 20.28 1.86
C LYS A 127 -9.31 20.62 0.39
N GLY A 128 -10.35 20.88 -0.39
CA GLY A 128 -10.24 21.28 -1.80
C GLY A 128 -10.10 20.11 -2.77
N PHE A 129 -10.44 18.89 -2.37
CA PHE A 129 -10.51 17.76 -3.30
C PHE A 129 -11.86 17.75 -4.01
N THR A 130 -11.82 17.47 -5.31
CA THR A 130 -13.01 17.30 -6.15
C THR A 130 -13.65 15.93 -5.96
N GLN A 131 -14.94 15.80 -6.29
CA GLN A 131 -15.61 14.51 -6.27
C GLN A 131 -14.95 13.50 -7.21
N GLN A 132 -14.44 13.95 -8.37
CA GLN A 132 -13.75 13.08 -9.32
C GLN A 132 -12.43 12.53 -8.75
N GLU A 133 -11.63 13.34 -8.05
CA GLU A 133 -10.42 12.88 -7.37
C GLU A 133 -10.75 11.82 -6.30
N MET A 134 -11.83 12.01 -5.53
CA MET A 134 -12.27 11.04 -4.53
C MET A 134 -12.73 9.70 -5.15
N LEU A 135 -13.44 9.77 -6.31
CA LEU A 135 -13.84 8.59 -7.07
C LEU A 135 -12.63 7.86 -7.68
N ASP A 136 -11.71 8.60 -8.29
CA ASP A 136 -10.50 8.07 -8.92
C ASP A 136 -9.53 7.46 -7.89
N ALA A 137 -9.47 8.00 -6.67
CA ALA A 137 -8.73 7.44 -5.56
C ALA A 137 -9.41 6.21 -4.91
N GLY A 138 -10.65 5.90 -5.28
CA GLY A 138 -11.43 4.80 -4.71
C GLY A 138 -11.91 5.04 -3.28
N LEU A 139 -11.92 6.30 -2.83
CA LEU A 139 -12.37 6.72 -1.50
C LEU A 139 -13.89 6.90 -1.44
N ALA A 140 -14.51 7.14 -2.59
CA ALA A 140 -15.94 7.37 -2.72
C ALA A 140 -16.55 6.55 -3.86
N ARG A 141 -17.89 6.51 -3.89
CA ARG A 141 -18.70 5.87 -4.93
C ARG A 141 -19.77 6.83 -5.42
N GLN A 142 -20.11 6.71 -6.71
CA GLN A 142 -21.26 7.40 -7.30
C GLN A 142 -22.55 6.63 -6.97
N GLY A 143 -23.48 7.28 -6.30
CA GLY A 143 -24.83 6.77 -6.06
C GLY A 143 -25.88 7.59 -6.81
N GLN A 144 -27.15 7.19 -6.67
CA GLN A 144 -28.29 7.91 -7.30
C GLN A 144 -28.48 9.33 -6.74
N ARG A 145 -28.12 9.56 -5.47
CA ARG A 145 -28.29 10.84 -4.75
C ARG A 145 -27.00 11.65 -4.65
N GLY A 146 -25.93 11.25 -5.32
CA GLY A 146 -24.63 11.89 -5.27
C GLY A 146 -23.51 10.96 -4.82
N VAL A 147 -22.34 11.53 -4.58
CA VAL A 147 -21.13 10.80 -4.16
C VAL A 147 -21.20 10.49 -2.67
N TYR A 148 -20.80 9.27 -2.28
CA TYR A 148 -20.83 8.81 -0.90
C TYR A 148 -19.53 8.03 -0.54
N ASP A 149 -19.24 7.92 0.76
CA ASP A 149 -18.05 7.25 1.29
C ASP A 149 -18.04 5.77 0.95
N TYR A 150 -16.93 5.28 0.39
CA TYR A 150 -16.77 3.86 0.08
C TYR A 150 -16.62 3.02 1.35
N PHE A 151 -15.83 3.49 2.32
CA PHE A 151 -15.67 2.84 3.62
C PHE A 151 -16.59 3.48 4.65
N ARG A 152 -17.41 2.67 5.33
CA ARG A 152 -18.35 3.15 6.33
C ARG A 152 -18.50 2.13 7.46
N GLY A 153 -18.48 2.58 8.71
CA GLY A 153 -18.63 1.72 9.89
C GLY A 153 -17.56 0.64 10.02
N ARG A 154 -16.33 0.92 9.57
CA ARG A 154 -15.28 -0.11 9.49
C ARG A 154 -13.98 0.35 10.16
N ALA A 155 -13.24 -0.58 10.74
CA ALA A 155 -11.84 -0.36 11.09
C ALA A 155 -11.00 -0.35 9.81
N THR A 156 -10.05 0.58 9.68
CA THR A 156 -9.27 0.80 8.47
C THR A 156 -7.77 0.65 8.70
N TRP A 157 -7.05 0.18 7.67
CA TRP A 157 -5.59 0.10 7.60
C TRP A 157 -5.13 0.73 6.28
N PRO A 158 -4.18 1.67 6.31
CA PRO A 158 -3.62 2.23 5.08
C PRO A 158 -2.73 1.20 4.40
N ILE A 159 -2.88 1.06 3.10
CA ILE A 159 -1.99 0.25 2.25
C ILE A 159 -1.04 1.23 1.58
N ARG A 160 0.27 1.08 1.87
CA ARG A 160 1.30 2.01 1.42
C ARG A 160 2.25 1.36 0.44
N ASP A 161 2.87 2.18 -0.42
CA ASP A 161 3.99 1.74 -1.24
C ASP A 161 5.28 1.61 -0.41
N SER A 162 6.36 1.15 -1.03
CA SER A 162 7.66 0.98 -0.37
C SER A 162 8.31 2.30 0.08
N THR A 163 7.77 3.45 -0.30
CA THR A 163 8.20 4.79 0.13
C THR A 163 7.36 5.38 1.25
N GLY A 164 6.27 4.70 1.66
CA GLY A 164 5.38 5.10 2.72
C GLY A 164 4.16 5.92 2.27
N ARG A 165 3.98 6.17 0.95
CA ARG A 165 2.83 6.89 0.42
C ARG A 165 1.58 5.99 0.43
N THR A 166 0.44 6.55 0.84
CA THR A 166 -0.82 5.80 0.93
C THR A 166 -1.46 5.62 -0.43
N LEU A 167 -1.57 4.36 -0.89
CA LEU A 167 -2.17 4.00 -2.16
C LEU A 167 -3.66 3.66 -2.04
N GLY A 168 -4.11 3.27 -0.87
CA GLY A 168 -5.48 2.86 -0.58
C GLY A 168 -5.63 2.30 0.82
N PHE A 169 -6.72 1.59 1.06
CA PHE A 169 -7.07 1.08 2.40
C PHE A 169 -7.62 -0.33 2.34
N GLY A 170 -7.35 -1.09 3.39
CA GLY A 170 -8.15 -2.23 3.78
C GLY A 170 -9.09 -1.85 4.92
N ALA A 171 -10.28 -2.45 4.94
CA ALA A 171 -11.26 -2.14 5.97
C ALA A 171 -12.01 -3.38 6.43
N ARG A 172 -12.18 -3.53 7.75
CA ARG A 172 -12.87 -4.64 8.38
C ARG A 172 -14.24 -4.23 8.89
N LYS A 173 -15.24 -5.04 8.57
CA LYS A 173 -16.60 -4.96 9.10
C LYS A 173 -16.61 -5.02 10.63
N LEU A 174 -17.40 -4.14 11.25
CA LEU A 174 -17.57 -4.04 12.70
C LEU A 174 -19.01 -4.31 13.15
N TYR A 175 -19.97 -4.10 12.29
CA TYR A 175 -21.40 -4.15 12.60
C TYR A 175 -22.12 -5.14 11.70
N ASP A 176 -23.11 -5.85 12.24
CA ASP A 176 -23.85 -6.90 11.50
C ASP A 176 -24.80 -6.31 10.46
N ASP A 177 -25.27 -5.09 10.65
CA ASP A 177 -26.12 -4.32 9.74
C ASP A 177 -25.37 -3.68 8.55
N ASP A 178 -24.04 -3.85 8.45
CA ASP A 178 -23.28 -3.43 7.27
C ASP A 178 -23.78 -4.18 6.03
N GLN A 179 -24.29 -3.43 5.06
CA GLN A 179 -24.86 -3.97 3.82
C GLN A 179 -23.87 -4.76 2.96
N ILE A 180 -22.57 -4.52 3.15
CA ILE A 180 -21.52 -5.30 2.50
C ILE A 180 -21.20 -6.52 3.35
N ALA A 181 -21.63 -7.70 2.91
CA ALA A 181 -21.47 -8.96 3.65
C ALA A 181 -19.99 -9.31 3.91
N ALA A 182 -19.08 -8.90 3.04
CA ALA A 182 -17.65 -9.22 3.14
C ALA A 182 -17.03 -8.68 4.44
N LYS A 183 -16.37 -9.57 5.20
CA LYS A 183 -15.68 -9.26 6.44
C LYS A 183 -14.58 -8.21 6.23
N TYR A 184 -13.84 -8.31 5.13
CA TYR A 184 -12.85 -7.34 4.68
C TYR A 184 -13.19 -6.82 3.30
N ILE A 185 -13.00 -5.53 3.09
CA ILE A 185 -13.02 -4.88 1.78
C ILE A 185 -11.74 -4.05 1.65
N ASN A 186 -11.27 -3.92 0.42
CA ASN A 186 -10.12 -3.09 0.10
C ASN A 186 -10.54 -1.99 -0.87
N THR A 187 -9.72 -0.95 -1.00
CA THR A 187 -9.84 0.01 -2.10
C THR A 187 -10.01 -0.78 -3.40
N PRO A 188 -10.96 -0.41 -4.27
CA PRO A 188 -11.07 -1.01 -5.60
C PRO A 188 -9.82 -0.72 -6.43
N ASP A 189 -9.62 -1.46 -7.51
CA ASP A 189 -8.52 -1.17 -8.43
C ASP A 189 -8.64 0.27 -8.98
N THR A 190 -7.56 1.03 -8.84
CA THR A 190 -7.41 2.43 -9.27
C THR A 190 -6.10 2.60 -10.02
N GLN A 191 -5.79 3.83 -10.44
CA GLN A 191 -4.45 4.14 -10.97
C GLN A 191 -3.34 3.97 -9.92
N LEU A 192 -3.66 4.13 -8.63
CA LEU A 192 -2.69 4.00 -7.52
C LEU A 192 -2.63 2.60 -6.94
N TYR A 193 -3.76 1.91 -6.87
CA TYR A 193 -3.92 0.68 -6.14
C TYR A 193 -4.35 -0.46 -7.06
N ARG A 194 -3.55 -1.51 -7.10
CA ARG A 194 -3.90 -2.81 -7.70
C ARG A 194 -3.53 -3.89 -6.70
N LYS A 195 -4.52 -4.64 -6.23
CA LYS A 195 -4.34 -5.66 -5.17
C LYS A 195 -3.26 -6.71 -5.48
N THR A 196 -2.97 -6.97 -6.75
CA THR A 196 -1.92 -7.90 -7.18
C THR A 196 -0.52 -7.29 -7.19
N GLN A 197 -0.40 -5.96 -7.03
CA GLN A 197 0.85 -5.21 -7.12
C GLN A 197 1.23 -4.51 -5.81
N VAL A 198 0.54 -4.82 -4.72
CA VAL A 198 0.79 -4.22 -3.41
C VAL A 198 0.98 -5.29 -2.34
N LEU A 199 1.83 -5.00 -1.37
CA LEU A 199 2.00 -5.79 -0.16
C LEU A 199 1.82 -4.88 1.04
N TYR A 200 0.84 -5.17 1.89
CA TYR A 200 0.63 -4.43 3.13
C TYR A 200 1.82 -4.59 4.07
N GLY A 201 2.27 -3.50 4.66
CA GLY A 201 3.40 -3.48 5.58
C GLY A 201 4.76 -3.42 4.89
N ILE A 202 4.82 -3.32 3.55
CA ILE A 202 6.09 -3.26 2.81
C ILE A 202 6.90 -2.01 3.17
N ASP A 203 6.25 -0.89 3.46
CA ASP A 203 6.86 0.35 3.94
C ASP A 203 7.66 0.14 5.23
N LEU A 204 7.09 -0.62 6.16
CA LEU A 204 7.70 -0.94 7.45
C LEU A 204 8.74 -2.07 7.35
N ALA A 205 8.51 -3.06 6.49
CA ALA A 205 9.33 -4.27 6.37
C ALA A 205 10.55 -4.11 5.45
N LYS A 206 10.53 -3.20 4.48
CA LYS A 206 11.51 -3.05 3.40
C LYS A 206 12.96 -3.11 3.89
N SER A 207 13.31 -2.28 4.88
CA SER A 207 14.69 -2.21 5.37
C SER A 207 15.15 -3.53 6.01
N SER A 208 14.27 -4.19 6.75
CA SER A 208 14.54 -5.48 7.38
C SER A 208 14.61 -6.61 6.36
N ILE A 209 13.74 -6.60 5.35
CA ILE A 209 13.78 -7.56 4.23
C ILE A 209 15.13 -7.49 3.50
N VAL A 210 15.55 -6.27 3.13
CA VAL A 210 16.84 -6.06 2.45
C VAL A 210 18.01 -6.54 3.32
N LYS A 211 18.01 -6.18 4.61
CA LYS A 211 19.10 -6.53 5.54
C LYS A 211 19.15 -8.03 5.84
N LYS A 212 18.00 -8.64 6.10
CA LYS A 212 17.89 -10.06 6.51
C LYS A 212 17.78 -11.00 5.31
N ARG A 213 17.53 -10.46 4.10
CA ARG A 213 17.26 -11.23 2.86
C ARG A 213 16.17 -12.28 3.05
N GLN A 214 15.16 -11.93 3.82
CA GLN A 214 14.05 -12.78 4.20
C GLN A 214 12.75 -11.97 4.16
N VAL A 215 11.67 -12.59 3.70
CA VAL A 215 10.32 -12.06 3.80
C VAL A 215 9.38 -13.12 4.39
N VAL A 216 8.49 -12.69 5.25
CA VAL A 216 7.40 -13.50 5.81
C VAL A 216 6.09 -13.01 5.22
N ILE A 217 5.37 -13.89 4.52
CA ILE A 217 4.07 -13.56 3.92
C ILE A 217 2.97 -14.11 4.84
N VAL A 218 2.07 -13.22 5.27
CA VAL A 218 0.90 -13.57 6.08
C VAL A 218 -0.39 -13.16 5.34
N GLU A 219 -1.56 -13.55 5.86
CA GLU A 219 -2.83 -13.35 5.16
C GLU A 219 -3.38 -11.92 5.27
N GLY A 220 -3.23 -11.29 6.44
CA GLY A 220 -3.98 -10.07 6.73
C GLY A 220 -3.25 -9.00 7.53
N TYR A 221 -3.94 -7.86 7.67
CA TYR A 221 -3.43 -6.65 8.31
C TYR A 221 -3.00 -6.88 9.77
N THR A 222 -3.86 -7.54 10.53
CA THR A 222 -3.60 -7.82 11.94
C THR A 222 -2.50 -8.85 12.16
N ASP A 223 -2.27 -9.73 11.18
CA ASP A 223 -1.20 -10.73 11.25
C ASP A 223 0.15 -10.05 11.04
N VAL A 224 0.25 -9.11 10.08
CA VAL A 224 1.45 -8.26 9.92
C VAL A 224 1.73 -7.48 11.21
N MET A 225 0.71 -6.85 11.81
CA MET A 225 0.86 -6.12 13.07
C MET A 225 1.42 -7.03 14.16
N ALA A 226 0.82 -8.21 14.36
CA ALA A 226 1.24 -9.18 15.37
C ALA A 226 2.69 -9.67 15.14
N MET A 227 3.05 -9.97 13.89
CA MET A 227 4.41 -10.38 13.52
C MET A 227 5.44 -9.31 13.83
N HIS A 228 5.19 -8.06 13.41
CA HIS A 228 6.11 -6.95 13.70
C HIS A 228 6.28 -6.69 15.20
N LEU A 229 5.20 -6.81 15.98
CA LEU A 229 5.28 -6.66 17.45
C LEU A 229 5.99 -7.83 18.12
N ALA A 230 5.96 -9.02 17.51
CA ALA A 230 6.75 -10.18 17.93
C ALA A 230 8.22 -10.15 17.45
N GLY A 231 8.66 -9.05 16.80
CA GLY A 231 10.05 -8.90 16.31
C GLY A 231 10.30 -9.48 14.92
N ILE A 232 9.26 -10.00 14.24
CA ILE A 232 9.33 -10.49 12.86
C ILE A 232 8.99 -9.33 11.91
N ASP A 233 9.90 -8.39 11.81
CA ASP A 233 9.78 -7.12 11.10
C ASP A 233 9.92 -7.23 9.57
N THR A 234 10.02 -8.45 9.04
CA THR A 234 10.01 -8.78 7.61
C THR A 234 8.64 -9.24 7.11
N ALA A 235 7.61 -9.18 7.96
CA ALA A 235 6.27 -9.66 7.64
C ALA A 235 5.50 -8.65 6.76
N VAL A 236 4.84 -9.17 5.72
CA VAL A 236 3.95 -8.44 4.80
C VAL A 236 2.73 -9.28 4.46
N ALA A 237 1.66 -8.65 3.95
CA ALA A 237 0.45 -9.39 3.54
C ALA A 237 -0.03 -9.02 2.12
N THR A 238 -0.75 -9.94 1.47
CA THR A 238 -1.23 -9.81 0.07
C THR A 238 -2.59 -9.13 -0.07
N CYS A 239 -3.14 -8.54 1.00
CA CYS A 239 -4.40 -7.79 0.96
C CYS A 239 -5.60 -8.57 0.40
N GLY A 240 -5.78 -9.85 0.79
CA GLY A 240 -6.94 -10.65 0.42
C GLY A 240 -6.91 -11.24 -1.01
N THR A 241 -5.73 -11.42 -1.56
CA THR A 241 -5.49 -12.19 -2.78
C THR A 241 -4.40 -13.24 -2.55
N ALA A 242 -4.33 -14.27 -3.39
CA ALA A 242 -3.22 -15.21 -3.34
C ALA A 242 -1.89 -14.52 -3.67
N PHE A 243 -0.80 -15.00 -3.06
CA PHE A 243 0.54 -14.55 -3.41
C PHE A 243 0.87 -14.99 -4.85
N GLY A 244 1.01 -14.04 -5.75
CA GLY A 244 1.19 -14.27 -7.18
C GLY A 244 2.51 -13.73 -7.72
N ALA A 245 2.70 -13.85 -9.04
CA ALA A 245 3.92 -13.47 -9.74
C ALA A 245 4.32 -12.00 -9.53
N GLU A 246 3.35 -11.08 -9.50
CA GLU A 246 3.63 -9.65 -9.28
C GLU A 246 4.13 -9.38 -7.86
N HIS A 247 3.55 -10.04 -6.85
CA HIS A 247 4.06 -9.98 -5.48
C HIS A 247 5.49 -10.54 -5.38
N ALA A 248 5.76 -11.66 -6.09
CA ALA A 248 7.09 -12.24 -6.14
C ALA A 248 8.12 -11.29 -6.78
N LYS A 249 7.73 -10.51 -7.80
CA LYS A 249 8.60 -9.48 -8.40
C LYS A 249 8.98 -8.40 -7.38
N ILE A 250 8.01 -7.92 -6.57
CA ILE A 250 8.27 -6.93 -5.51
C ILE A 250 9.29 -7.47 -4.52
N VAL A 251 9.08 -8.70 -4.04
CA VAL A 251 9.97 -9.34 -3.06
C VAL A 251 11.36 -9.57 -3.63
N ARG A 252 11.47 -10.12 -4.84
CA ARG A 252 12.76 -10.37 -5.51
C ARG A 252 13.61 -9.10 -5.64
N ARG A 253 13.00 -7.97 -6.01
CA ARG A 253 13.69 -6.67 -6.08
C ARG A 253 14.29 -6.25 -4.73
N LEU A 254 13.66 -6.61 -3.61
CA LEU A 254 14.13 -6.25 -2.27
C LEU A 254 15.22 -7.20 -1.74
N VAL A 255 15.11 -8.49 -2.05
CA VAL A 255 16.11 -9.47 -1.55
C VAL A 255 17.35 -9.58 -2.42
N ALA A 256 17.48 -8.77 -3.49
CA ALA A 256 18.54 -8.78 -4.51
C ALA A 256 18.71 -10.17 -5.17
N ASP A 257 18.50 -10.25 -6.45
CA ASP A 257 18.14 -11.42 -7.25
C ASP A 257 19.21 -12.54 -7.38
N ASP A 258 20.39 -12.41 -6.80
CA ASP A 258 21.52 -13.34 -7.02
C ASP A 258 21.63 -14.47 -5.99
N SER A 259 20.79 -14.50 -5.00
CA SER A 259 20.71 -15.61 -4.04
C SER A 259 19.30 -15.71 -3.50
N LEU A 260 18.68 -16.83 -3.74
CA LEU A 260 17.38 -17.25 -3.24
C LEU A 260 17.29 -17.03 -1.70
N GLY A 261 16.86 -15.84 -1.29
CA GLY A 261 16.37 -15.62 0.05
C GLY A 261 15.14 -16.50 0.28
N ALA A 262 15.02 -17.11 1.43
CA ALA A 262 13.87 -17.94 1.75
C ALA A 262 12.61 -17.06 1.86
N VAL A 263 11.63 -17.31 1.00
CA VAL A 263 10.27 -16.79 1.17
C VAL A 263 9.52 -17.76 2.07
N GLN A 264 9.15 -17.30 3.25
CA GLN A 264 8.37 -18.09 4.19
C GLN A 264 6.91 -17.68 4.12
N LEU A 265 6.05 -18.61 3.69
CA LEU A 265 4.60 -18.44 3.75
C LEU A 265 4.11 -18.95 5.10
N VAL A 266 3.45 -18.08 5.86
CA VAL A 266 2.84 -18.43 7.15
C VAL A 266 1.33 -18.34 6.97
N GLY A 267 0.62 -19.45 7.19
CA GLY A 267 -0.84 -19.50 7.19
C GLY A 267 -1.46 -18.69 8.34
N PRO A 268 -2.80 -18.69 8.49
CA PRO A 268 -3.51 -17.85 9.44
C PRO A 268 -2.99 -18.04 10.86
N LEU A 269 -2.50 -16.95 11.46
CA LEU A 269 -2.14 -16.91 12.87
C LEU A 269 -3.42 -16.91 13.70
N ASN A 270 -3.82 -18.05 14.19
CA ASN A 270 -4.78 -18.13 15.29
C ASN A 270 -4.11 -17.66 16.58
N VAL A 271 -4.72 -16.68 17.16
CA VAL A 271 -4.37 -15.78 18.27
C VAL A 271 -4.01 -16.45 19.60
N PRO A 272 -3.61 -15.70 20.62
CA PRO A 272 -2.50 -15.91 21.53
C PRO A 272 -2.62 -17.18 22.36
N GLY A 273 -1.52 -17.95 22.39
CA GLY A 273 -1.33 -19.17 23.17
C GLY A 273 -1.31 -20.47 22.37
N GLN A 274 -1.58 -20.46 21.08
CA GLN A 274 -1.40 -21.65 20.24
C GLN A 274 -0.10 -21.56 19.42
N ALA A 275 0.71 -22.61 19.52
CA ALA A 275 1.91 -22.80 18.73
C ALA A 275 1.59 -22.68 17.22
N LEU A 276 2.50 -22.09 16.45
CA LEU A 276 2.48 -22.04 15.00
C LEU A 276 2.26 -23.44 14.42
N SER A 277 1.03 -23.78 14.03
CA SER A 277 0.67 -25.16 13.70
C SER A 277 0.89 -25.55 12.24
N SER A 278 1.32 -24.65 11.36
CA SER A 278 1.83 -25.03 10.03
C SER A 278 2.69 -23.95 9.42
N VAL A 279 3.96 -24.20 9.30
CA VAL A 279 4.90 -23.45 8.48
C VAL A 279 5.06 -24.22 7.18
N SER A 280 4.48 -23.73 6.10
CA SER A 280 4.75 -24.27 4.76
C SER A 280 5.96 -23.57 4.19
N TYR A 281 7.08 -24.28 4.06
CA TYR A 281 8.26 -23.81 3.33
C TYR A 281 8.03 -24.08 1.84
N THR A 282 7.87 -23.03 1.05
CA THR A 282 7.95 -23.14 -0.41
C THR A 282 9.24 -22.47 -0.87
N HIS A 283 10.19 -23.27 -1.35
CA HIS A 283 11.30 -22.75 -2.13
C HIS A 283 10.75 -22.35 -3.50
N LEU A 284 10.66 -21.06 -3.77
CA LEU A 284 10.45 -20.57 -5.13
C LEU A 284 11.76 -20.77 -5.90
N ARG A 285 12.00 -21.97 -6.41
CA ARG A 285 12.97 -22.16 -7.51
C ARG A 285 12.39 -21.44 -8.73
N ALA A 286 13.24 -20.66 -9.39
CA ALA A 286 12.97 -20.20 -10.73
C ALA A 286 12.81 -21.47 -11.61
N HIS A 287 11.60 -21.88 -11.92
CA HIS A 287 11.33 -22.73 -13.08
C HIS A 287 11.16 -21.77 -14.23
N GLU A 288 12.21 -21.67 -15.01
CA GLU A 288 12.36 -21.99 -16.42
C GLU A 288 11.06 -22.02 -17.21
N THR A 289 11.04 -21.07 -18.15
CA THR A 289 10.58 -21.18 -19.54
C THR A 289 9.79 -22.44 -19.90
N LEU A 290 8.58 -22.23 -20.32
CA LEU A 290 8.13 -22.69 -21.65
C LEU A 290 7.33 -21.57 -22.28
#